data_b4193f6d111cd6ffcc9060992a9e3db0
#
_entry.id   b4193f6d111cd6ffcc9060992a9e3db0
#
_cell.length_a   1.000
_cell.length_b   1.000
_cell.length_c   1.000
_cell.angle_alpha   90.00
_cell.angle_beta   90.00
_cell.angle_gamma   90.00
#
_symmetry.space_group_name_H-M   'P 1'
#
loop_
_entity.id
_entity.type
_entity.pdbx_description
1 polymer ?
#
loop_
_entity_poly.entity_id
_entity_poly.type
_entity_poly.pdbx_seq_one_letter_code
_entity_poly.pdbx_strand_id
1 'polypeptide(L)'
;MENYVEDGSALVVTSDMASKRFDWQNVKYTALQTKARHEYIIDETQTFQEILGFGGAFTDSAGHNINLMENPTIIDKIIGAYYDPKSLDYSIGRVNMGGCDFSTR
;
A
#
# COMPACT_ATOMS: atom_id res chain seq x y z
N MET A 1 -14.00 3.07 -5.96
CA MET A 1 -13.69 3.99 -7.07
C MET A 1 -12.72 3.24 -7.97
N GLU A 2 -13.11 2.92 -9.18
CA GLU A 2 -12.16 2.37 -10.15
C GLU A 2 -11.20 3.51 -10.51
N ASN A 3 -9.93 3.34 -10.13
CA ASN A 3 -8.87 4.29 -10.48
C ASN A 3 -8.47 4.03 -11.94
N TYR A 4 -9.21 4.63 -12.86
CA TYR A 4 -8.91 4.53 -14.27
C TYR A 4 -7.75 5.46 -14.62
N VAL A 5 -6.67 4.90 -15.13
CA VAL A 5 -5.53 5.65 -15.67
C VAL A 5 -5.81 5.88 -17.16
N GLU A 6 -5.92 7.13 -17.56
CA GLU A 6 -6.07 7.48 -18.99
C GLU A 6 -4.80 7.15 -19.76
N ASP A 7 -4.94 6.67 -21.00
CA ASP A 7 -3.81 6.45 -21.91
C ASP A 7 -2.96 7.72 -22.03
N GLY A 8 -1.65 7.58 -21.95
CA GLY A 8 -0.71 8.69 -21.99
C GLY A 8 -0.65 9.53 -20.71
N SER A 9 -1.09 8.96 -19.57
CA SER A 9 -0.99 9.60 -18.26
C SER A 9 -0.46 8.64 -17.19
N ALA A 10 -0.06 9.20 -16.05
CA ALA A 10 0.26 8.47 -14.84
C ALA A 10 -0.68 8.88 -13.71
N LEU A 11 -1.09 7.94 -12.90
CA LEU A 11 -1.78 8.21 -11.65
C LEU A 11 -0.73 8.46 -10.55
N VAL A 12 -0.71 9.66 -10.02
CA VAL A 12 0.20 10.06 -8.94
C VAL A 12 -0.59 10.17 -7.65
N VAL A 13 -0.14 9.45 -6.63
CA VAL A 13 -0.72 9.52 -5.29
C VAL A 13 0.29 10.16 -4.35
N THR A 14 -0.07 11.27 -3.75
CA THR A 14 0.83 12.04 -2.90
C THR A 14 0.36 12.04 -1.46
N SER A 15 1.29 11.75 -0.54
CA SER A 15 1.14 12.05 0.88
C SER A 15 2.35 12.85 1.34
N ASP A 16 2.13 13.95 2.06
CA ASP A 16 3.18 14.79 2.61
C ASP A 16 2.93 15.12 4.10
N MET A 17 3.87 15.76 4.73
CA MET A 17 3.74 16.17 6.14
C MET A 17 2.86 17.41 6.33
N ALA A 18 2.55 18.14 5.26
CA ALA A 18 1.83 19.40 5.35
C ALA A 18 0.31 19.22 5.25
N SER A 19 -0.18 18.78 4.10
CA SER A 19 -1.62 18.78 3.85
C SER A 19 -2.14 17.61 3.02
N LYS A 20 -1.30 16.98 2.22
CA LYS A 20 -1.76 15.92 1.32
C LYS A 20 -1.83 14.58 2.02
N ARG A 21 -2.95 13.88 1.86
CA ARG A 21 -3.18 12.53 2.35
C ARG A 21 -3.85 11.72 1.23
N PHE A 22 -3.07 10.85 0.57
CA PHE A 22 -3.54 10.08 -0.59
C PHE A 22 -4.20 10.97 -1.64
N ASP A 23 -3.61 12.14 -1.91
CA ASP A 23 -4.08 13.07 -2.93
C ASP A 23 -3.81 12.48 -4.32
N TRP A 24 -4.88 12.23 -5.08
CA TRP A 24 -4.86 11.53 -6.35
C TRP A 24 -4.86 12.51 -7.51
N GLN A 25 -3.90 12.39 -8.40
CA GLN A 25 -3.78 13.25 -9.58
C GLN A 25 -3.46 12.43 -10.82
N ASN A 26 -4.21 12.63 -11.90
CA ASN A 26 -3.84 12.17 -13.22
C ASN A 26 -2.90 13.18 -13.88
N VAL A 27 -1.67 12.78 -14.15
CA VAL A 27 -0.64 13.61 -14.77
C VAL A 27 -0.38 13.11 -16.18
N LYS A 28 -0.68 13.94 -17.20
CA LYS A 28 -0.41 13.60 -18.60
C LYS A 28 1.08 13.62 -18.89
N TYR A 29 1.53 12.66 -19.67
CA TYR A 29 2.88 12.67 -20.21
C TYR A 29 3.04 13.85 -21.16
N THR A 30 4.10 14.61 -21.00
CA THR A 30 4.46 15.72 -21.88
C THR A 30 5.90 15.54 -22.32
N ALA A 31 6.21 16.01 -23.53
CA ALA A 31 7.60 16.07 -23.97
C ALA A 31 8.40 16.97 -23.01
N LEU A 32 9.56 16.51 -22.59
CA LEU A 32 10.44 17.27 -21.72
C LEU A 32 10.91 18.54 -22.45
N GLN A 33 10.48 19.70 -21.95
CA GLN A 33 10.83 21.01 -22.54
C GLN A 33 12.02 21.67 -21.89
N THR A 34 12.39 21.22 -20.68
CA THR A 34 13.49 21.75 -19.89
C THR A 34 14.27 20.61 -19.26
N LYS A 35 15.57 20.84 -18.97
CA LYS A 35 16.37 19.84 -18.28
C LYS A 35 15.80 19.57 -16.88
N ALA A 36 15.35 18.34 -16.64
CA ALA A 36 14.86 17.93 -15.33
C ALA A 36 16.00 17.96 -14.31
N ARG A 37 15.67 18.28 -13.06
CA ARG A 37 16.63 18.20 -11.95
C ARG A 37 17.00 16.76 -11.61
N HIS A 38 16.04 15.87 -11.76
CA HIS A 38 16.19 14.42 -11.58
C HIS A 38 15.56 13.72 -12.77
N GLU A 39 16.22 12.69 -13.25
CA GLU A 39 15.76 11.85 -14.35
C GLU A 39 15.77 10.40 -13.89
N TYR A 40 14.70 9.69 -14.16
CA TYR A 40 14.56 8.27 -13.89
C TYR A 40 14.22 7.57 -15.21
N ILE A 41 15.02 6.56 -15.55
CA ILE A 41 14.81 5.75 -16.76
C ILE A 41 14.23 4.42 -16.32
N ILE A 42 13.04 4.11 -16.83
CA ILE A 42 12.42 2.79 -16.64
C ILE A 42 12.78 1.95 -17.86
N ASP A 43 13.53 0.88 -17.64
CA ASP A 43 13.93 -0.07 -18.69
C ASP A 43 13.25 -1.42 -18.42
N GLU A 44 12.16 -1.67 -19.11
CA GLU A 44 11.37 -2.90 -19.00
C GLU A 44 12.08 -4.13 -19.58
N THR A 45 13.20 -3.95 -20.29
CA THR A 45 13.99 -5.06 -20.80
C THR A 45 14.89 -5.68 -19.76
N GLN A 46 15.14 -4.98 -18.65
CA GLN A 46 15.94 -5.46 -17.53
C GLN A 46 15.01 -5.85 -16.38
N THR A 47 14.78 -7.14 -16.26
CA THR A 47 14.00 -7.72 -15.15
C THR A 47 14.92 -8.33 -14.11
N PHE A 48 14.54 -8.22 -12.83
CA PHE A 48 15.30 -8.76 -11.71
C PHE A 48 14.47 -9.82 -10.98
N GLN A 49 14.17 -9.62 -9.71
CA GLN A 49 13.35 -10.53 -8.92
C GLN A 49 11.87 -10.44 -9.24
N GLU A 50 11.18 -11.54 -9.10
CA GLU A 50 9.71 -11.57 -9.09
C GLU A 50 9.19 -11.09 -7.74
N ILE A 51 8.22 -10.17 -7.76
CA ILE A 51 7.54 -9.71 -6.55
C ILE A 51 6.34 -10.62 -6.29
N LEU A 52 6.38 -11.37 -5.18
CA LEU A 52 5.31 -12.29 -4.80
C LEU A 52 4.07 -11.57 -4.25
N GLY A 53 4.25 -10.36 -3.74
CA GLY A 53 3.15 -9.55 -3.21
C GLY A 53 3.62 -8.50 -2.22
N PHE A 54 2.64 -7.74 -1.71
CA PHE A 54 2.84 -6.73 -0.67
C PHE A 54 1.98 -7.05 0.54
N GLY A 55 2.45 -6.65 1.71
CA GLY A 55 1.70 -6.88 2.94
C GLY A 55 2.37 -6.32 4.17
N GLY A 56 1.80 -6.62 5.31
CA GLY A 56 2.29 -6.18 6.61
C GLY A 56 2.34 -7.30 7.64
N ALA A 57 2.77 -6.96 8.85
CA ALA A 57 2.85 -7.89 9.97
C ALA A 57 1.57 -7.86 10.82
N PHE A 58 1.08 -9.04 11.14
CA PHE A 58 0.11 -9.28 12.18
C PHE A 58 0.87 -9.79 13.41
N THR A 59 1.28 -8.86 14.26
CA THR A 59 1.94 -9.17 15.53
C THR A 59 0.96 -9.75 16.54
N ASP A 60 1.44 -10.36 17.62
CA ASP A 60 0.60 -10.85 18.72
C ASP A 60 -0.27 -9.73 19.27
N SER A 61 0.29 -8.53 19.45
CA SER A 61 -0.46 -7.36 19.92
C SER A 61 -1.56 -6.94 18.96
N ALA A 62 -1.32 -6.99 17.65
CA ALA A 62 -2.35 -6.69 16.66
C ALA A 62 -3.49 -7.71 16.71
N GLY A 63 -3.15 -9.01 16.68
CA GLY A 63 -4.15 -10.09 16.80
C GLY A 63 -4.92 -10.03 18.12
N HIS A 64 -4.24 -9.78 19.23
CA HIS A 64 -4.87 -9.64 20.53
C HIS A 64 -5.87 -8.46 20.56
N ASN A 65 -5.47 -7.28 20.10
CA ASN A 65 -6.34 -6.11 20.08
C ASN A 65 -7.54 -6.28 19.15
N ILE A 66 -7.35 -6.89 18.00
CA ILE A 66 -8.46 -7.21 17.09
C ILE A 66 -9.45 -8.17 17.76
N ASN A 67 -8.93 -9.19 18.46
CA ASN A 67 -9.78 -10.18 19.14
C ASN A 67 -10.54 -9.58 20.33
N LEU A 68 -9.99 -8.54 21.00
CA LEU A 68 -10.67 -7.83 22.08
C LEU A 68 -11.87 -7.00 21.62
N MET A 69 -12.03 -6.78 20.32
CA MET A 69 -13.16 -5.97 19.80
C MET A 69 -14.52 -6.61 20.03
N GLU A 70 -14.59 -7.93 20.25
CA GLU A 70 -15.83 -8.71 20.55
C GLU A 70 -16.99 -8.46 19.57
N ASN A 71 -16.75 -7.67 18.52
CA ASN A 71 -17.74 -7.29 17.51
C ASN A 71 -17.30 -7.80 16.14
N PRO A 72 -17.91 -8.86 15.60
CA PRO A 72 -17.52 -9.45 14.32
C PRO A 72 -17.54 -8.45 13.16
N THR A 73 -18.52 -7.55 13.15
CA THR A 73 -18.61 -6.54 12.07
C THR A 73 -17.43 -5.57 12.08
N ILE A 74 -16.90 -5.22 13.24
CA ILE A 74 -15.72 -4.36 13.35
C ILE A 74 -14.47 -5.15 12.96
N ILE A 75 -14.37 -6.40 13.40
CA ILE A 75 -13.27 -7.29 13.04
C ILE A 75 -13.21 -7.46 11.52
N ASP A 76 -14.34 -7.78 10.88
CA ASP A 76 -14.43 -7.94 9.42
C ASP A 76 -14.03 -6.65 8.68
N LYS A 77 -14.41 -5.48 9.18
CA LYS A 77 -14.01 -4.20 8.61
C LYS A 77 -12.50 -3.96 8.73
N ILE A 78 -11.90 -4.31 9.86
CA ILE A 78 -10.45 -4.16 10.07
C ILE A 78 -9.71 -5.10 9.12
N ILE A 79 -10.08 -6.36 9.06
CA ILE A 79 -9.46 -7.34 8.16
C ILE A 79 -9.69 -6.96 6.70
N GLY A 80 -10.90 -6.53 6.34
CA GLY A 80 -11.22 -6.05 5.00
C GLY A 80 -10.41 -4.83 4.60
N ALA A 81 -10.10 -3.92 5.54
CA ALA A 81 -9.25 -2.77 5.24
C ALA A 81 -7.83 -3.18 4.77
N TYR A 82 -7.34 -4.33 5.19
CA TYR A 82 -6.04 -4.87 4.75
C TYR A 82 -6.13 -5.71 3.47
N TYR A 83 -7.14 -6.58 3.35
CA TYR A 83 -7.16 -7.65 2.34
C TYR A 83 -8.23 -7.48 1.26
N ASP A 84 -9.19 -6.57 1.41
CA ASP A 84 -10.18 -6.33 0.36
C ASP A 84 -9.50 -5.68 -0.84
N PRO A 85 -9.71 -6.19 -2.08
CA PRO A 85 -9.18 -5.60 -3.32
C PRO A 85 -9.55 -4.13 -3.54
N LYS A 86 -10.57 -3.64 -2.87
CA LYS A 86 -10.98 -2.22 -2.90
C LYS A 86 -10.33 -1.36 -1.82
N SER A 87 -9.47 -1.96 -1.00
CA SER A 87 -8.75 -1.29 0.10
C SER A 87 -7.23 -1.36 -0.12
N LEU A 88 -6.45 -1.84 0.85
CA LEU A 88 -5.00 -1.96 0.72
C LEU A 88 -4.56 -3.15 -0.14
N ASP A 89 -5.44 -4.11 -0.38
CA ASP A 89 -5.22 -5.30 -1.23
C ASP A 89 -3.91 -6.05 -0.88
N TYR A 90 -3.70 -6.30 0.40
CA TYR A 90 -2.55 -7.09 0.83
C TYR A 90 -2.69 -8.53 0.36
N SER A 91 -1.65 -9.03 -0.32
CA SER A 91 -1.58 -10.41 -0.80
C SER A 91 -0.70 -11.31 0.08
N ILE A 92 0.07 -10.72 0.97
CA ILE A 92 0.96 -11.43 1.91
C ILE A 92 0.77 -10.87 3.32
N GLY A 93 0.73 -11.76 4.31
CA GLY A 93 0.77 -11.42 5.73
C GLY A 93 1.93 -12.10 6.43
N ARG A 94 2.55 -11.46 7.41
CA ARG A 94 3.56 -12.04 8.28
C ARG A 94 3.02 -12.22 9.68
N VAL A 95 3.14 -13.43 10.20
CA VAL A 95 2.87 -13.74 11.61
C VAL A 95 4.18 -14.19 12.25
N ASN A 96 4.50 -13.66 13.42
CA ASN A 96 5.68 -14.10 14.17
C ASN A 96 5.44 -15.47 14.83
N MET A 97 6.50 -16.25 14.96
CA MET A 97 6.51 -17.47 15.77
C MET A 97 7.07 -17.13 17.15
N GLY A 98 6.24 -17.24 18.19
CA GLY A 98 6.60 -16.80 19.54
C GLY A 98 6.49 -15.28 19.70
N GLY A 99 7.05 -14.75 20.81
CA GLY A 99 7.01 -13.33 21.10
C GLY A 99 7.81 -12.46 20.12
N CYS A 100 7.43 -11.21 20.03
CA CYS A 100 8.17 -10.16 19.33
C CYS A 100 8.26 -8.91 20.22
N ASP A 101 8.95 -7.86 19.76
CA ASP A 101 9.20 -6.63 20.55
C ASP A 101 7.94 -5.98 21.12
N PHE A 102 6.80 -6.21 20.47
CA PHE A 102 5.49 -5.66 20.88
C PHE A 102 4.58 -6.69 21.54
N SER A 103 5.08 -7.88 21.87
CA SER A 103 4.32 -8.88 22.62
C SER A 103 4.24 -8.45 24.09
N THR A 104 3.02 -8.45 24.63
CA THR A 104 2.75 -8.02 26.00
C THR A 104 2.72 -9.18 27.00
N ARG A 105 3.02 -10.40 26.56
CA ARG A 105 2.98 -11.67 27.33
C ARG A 105 4.19 -12.53 27.01
#